data_56856aa2206f7393acef8cca98c02ef1
#
_entry.id   56856aa2206f7393acef8cca98c02ef1
#
_cell.length_a   1.000
_cell.length_b   1.000
_cell.length_c   1.000
_cell.angle_alpha   90.00
_cell.angle_beta   90.00
_cell.angle_gamma   90.00
#
_symmetry.space_group_name_H-M   'P 1'
#
loop_
_entity.id
_entity.type
_entity.pdbx_description
1 polymer ?
#
loop_
_entity_poly.entity_id
_entity_poly.type
_entity_poly.pdbx_seq_one_letter_code
_entity_poly.pdbx_strand_id
1 'polypeptide(L)'
;REDVVLSVLIPVYNERSTIRLILDQVHAVPVKKEIICVNDCSTDGTREILDGLYAEGLIDKLIHQPVNRGKGAAIRTAMQASTGNIVIVQDADLEYDPADWPLLLDPIIDGKADACFGSRFLGGSHRVLYFWHSVGNSLLTTVSNMFTNLNLTDMETCYKAVRGEVARKLVLTADRFGFEPEITARLAQAKARIYEVPITYAGRTYAEGKKISWKDGVAAFWHIVRFNVF
;
A
#
# COMPACT_ATOMS: atom_id res chain seq x y z
N ARG A 1 6.50 -3.98 22.39
CA ARG A 1 5.27 -3.77 21.59
C ARG A 1 4.57 -2.45 21.94
N GLU A 2 4.61 -2.01 23.18
CA GLU A 2 3.90 -0.80 23.66
C GLU A 2 4.47 0.51 23.09
N ASP A 3 5.73 0.54 22.67
CA ASP A 3 6.40 1.75 22.17
C ASP A 3 6.36 1.88 20.63
N VAL A 4 5.77 0.91 19.92
CA VAL A 4 5.72 0.93 18.44
C VAL A 4 4.58 1.81 17.98
N VAL A 5 4.91 2.85 17.22
CA VAL A 5 3.94 3.71 16.51
C VAL A 5 3.92 3.32 15.05
N LEU A 6 2.72 3.05 14.54
CA LEU A 6 2.47 2.74 13.13
C LEU A 6 2.10 4.00 12.36
N SER A 7 2.83 4.37 11.30
CA SER A 7 2.38 5.38 10.35
C SER A 7 1.53 4.72 9.27
N VAL A 8 0.26 5.05 9.24
CA VAL A 8 -0.71 4.56 8.25
C VAL A 8 -0.79 5.57 7.11
N LEU A 9 -0.30 5.18 5.94
CA LEU A 9 -0.29 6.02 4.74
C LEU A 9 -1.52 5.72 3.89
N ILE A 10 -2.43 6.69 3.77
CA ILE A 10 -3.69 6.52 3.03
C ILE A 10 -3.68 7.46 1.82
N PRO A 11 -3.30 6.96 0.61
CA PRO A 11 -3.49 7.70 -0.63
C PRO A 11 -4.98 7.72 -1.00
N VAL A 12 -5.53 8.88 -1.30
CA VAL A 12 -6.96 9.05 -1.54
C VAL A 12 -7.20 9.77 -2.88
N TYR A 13 -7.97 9.14 -3.77
CA TYR A 13 -8.42 9.77 -5.00
C TYR A 13 -9.81 9.28 -5.39
N ASN A 14 -10.82 10.17 -5.28
CA ASN A 14 -12.23 9.88 -5.60
C ASN A 14 -12.74 8.64 -4.85
N GLU A 15 -12.72 8.72 -3.51
CA GLU A 15 -13.16 7.66 -2.59
C GLU A 15 -14.23 8.20 -1.60
N ARG A 16 -15.14 9.04 -2.12
CA ARG A 16 -16.20 9.70 -1.34
C ARG A 16 -17.04 8.72 -0.50
N SER A 17 -17.34 7.54 -1.05
CA SER A 17 -18.19 6.54 -0.40
C SER A 17 -17.48 5.64 0.60
N THR A 18 -16.16 5.56 0.55
CA THR A 18 -15.37 4.55 1.29
C THR A 18 -14.46 5.16 2.34
N ILE A 19 -14.05 6.42 2.19
CA ILE A 19 -13.02 7.04 3.04
C ILE A 19 -13.39 7.05 4.54
N ARG A 20 -14.63 7.35 4.91
CA ARG A 20 -15.06 7.29 6.32
C ARG A 20 -15.03 5.86 6.83
N LEU A 21 -15.54 4.91 6.06
CA LEU A 21 -15.63 3.50 6.44
C LEU A 21 -14.25 2.89 6.68
N ILE A 22 -13.27 3.18 5.81
CA ILE A 22 -11.91 2.68 6.01
C ILE A 22 -11.25 3.30 7.24
N LEU A 23 -11.48 4.59 7.53
CA LEU A 23 -10.95 5.22 8.73
C LEU A 23 -11.55 4.60 9.99
N ASP A 24 -12.85 4.28 10.00
CA ASP A 24 -13.48 3.59 11.13
C ASP A 24 -12.82 2.21 11.37
N GLN A 25 -12.56 1.44 10.30
CA GLN A 25 -11.83 0.16 10.40
C GLN A 25 -10.39 0.35 10.88
N VAL A 26 -9.70 1.36 10.37
CA VAL A 26 -8.33 1.72 10.79
C VAL A 26 -8.30 2.05 12.28
N HIS A 27 -9.25 2.84 12.77
CA HIS A 27 -9.34 3.18 14.19
C HIS A 27 -9.65 1.98 15.08
N ALA A 28 -10.43 1.02 14.59
CA ALA A 28 -10.78 -0.20 15.33
C ALA A 28 -9.59 -1.11 15.62
N VAL A 29 -8.49 -1.03 14.86
CA VAL A 29 -7.30 -1.85 15.11
C VAL A 29 -6.58 -1.34 16.39
N PRO A 30 -6.34 -2.18 17.42
CA PRO A 30 -5.79 -1.75 18.70
C PRO A 30 -4.25 -1.60 18.67
N VAL A 31 -3.73 -0.74 17.79
CA VAL A 31 -2.31 -0.37 17.69
C VAL A 31 -2.16 1.15 17.80
N LYS A 32 -1.08 1.60 18.46
CA LYS A 32 -0.75 3.03 18.49
C LYS A 32 -0.35 3.46 17.07
N LYS A 33 -1.02 4.47 16.53
CA LYS A 33 -0.83 4.88 15.14
C LYS A 33 -0.91 6.37 14.92
N GLU A 34 -0.31 6.86 13.85
CA GLU A 34 -0.57 8.14 13.21
C GLU A 34 -1.19 7.89 11.83
N ILE A 35 -2.25 8.56 11.50
CA ILE A 35 -2.99 8.42 10.24
C ILE A 35 -2.66 9.60 9.34
N ILE A 36 -2.10 9.32 8.16
CA ILE A 36 -1.66 10.34 7.20
C ILE A 36 -2.43 10.13 5.90
N CYS A 37 -3.41 11.01 5.66
CA CYS A 37 -4.19 11.01 4.42
C CYS A 37 -3.60 12.00 3.42
N VAL A 38 -3.38 11.54 2.19
CA VAL A 38 -2.97 12.40 1.08
C VAL A 38 -4.02 12.35 -0.01
N ASN A 39 -4.76 13.45 -0.17
CA ASN A 39 -5.73 13.62 -1.23
C ASN A 39 -5.03 14.02 -2.54
N ASP A 40 -5.07 13.15 -3.52
CA ASP A 40 -4.44 13.34 -4.83
C ASP A 40 -5.36 14.12 -5.80
N CYS A 41 -5.83 15.30 -5.36
CA CYS A 41 -6.69 16.19 -6.13
C CYS A 41 -8.02 15.54 -6.55
N SER A 42 -8.77 14.97 -5.58
CA SER A 42 -10.12 14.41 -5.81
C SER A 42 -11.11 15.46 -6.32
N THR A 43 -12.06 15.01 -7.14
CA THR A 43 -13.05 15.87 -7.83
C THR A 43 -14.52 15.50 -7.54
N ASP A 44 -14.75 14.52 -6.65
CA ASP A 44 -16.07 13.92 -6.37
C ASP A 44 -16.68 14.35 -5.02
N GLY A 45 -16.07 15.30 -4.32
CA GLY A 45 -16.45 15.70 -2.96
C GLY A 45 -15.69 14.98 -1.84
N THR A 46 -14.73 14.14 -2.18
CA THR A 46 -13.84 13.46 -1.19
C THR A 46 -13.06 14.47 -0.35
N ARG A 47 -12.66 15.61 -0.94
CA ARG A 47 -11.87 16.63 -0.25
C ARG A 47 -12.60 17.17 0.96
N GLU A 48 -13.84 17.58 0.78
CA GLU A 48 -14.68 18.17 1.84
C GLU A 48 -14.93 17.16 2.97
N ILE A 49 -15.06 15.88 2.64
CA ILE A 49 -15.17 14.80 3.64
C ILE A 49 -13.89 14.67 4.44
N LEU A 50 -12.72 14.67 3.77
CA LEU A 50 -11.42 14.59 4.44
C LEU A 50 -11.18 15.79 5.36
N ASP A 51 -11.55 17.02 4.94
CA ASP A 51 -11.45 18.22 5.77
C ASP A 51 -12.30 18.08 7.04
N GLY A 52 -13.53 17.54 6.91
CA GLY A 52 -14.40 17.24 8.05
C GLY A 52 -13.81 16.20 8.99
N LEU A 53 -13.32 15.08 8.46
CA LEU A 53 -12.70 14.00 9.24
C LEU A 53 -11.43 14.45 9.96
N TYR A 54 -10.65 15.34 9.34
CA TYR A 54 -9.49 15.96 9.99
C TYR A 54 -9.91 16.89 11.14
N ALA A 55 -10.95 17.69 10.93
CA ALA A 55 -11.51 18.55 11.99
C ALA A 55 -12.12 17.75 13.16
N GLU A 56 -12.66 16.55 12.90
CA GLU A 56 -13.13 15.58 13.90
C GLU A 56 -11.96 14.90 14.67
N GLY A 57 -10.69 15.10 14.25
CA GLY A 57 -9.53 14.46 14.86
C GLY A 57 -9.34 12.99 14.48
N LEU A 58 -9.98 12.52 13.39
CA LEU A 58 -9.85 11.14 12.90
C LEU A 58 -8.66 10.94 11.95
N ILE A 59 -7.99 12.03 11.57
CA ILE A 59 -6.79 12.05 10.74
C ILE A 59 -5.75 12.89 11.47
N ASP A 60 -4.52 12.40 11.63
CA ASP A 60 -3.45 13.16 12.29
C ASP A 60 -2.78 14.15 11.34
N LYS A 61 -2.66 13.78 10.07
CA LYS A 61 -2.07 14.64 9.03
C LYS A 61 -2.87 14.52 7.74
N LEU A 62 -3.37 15.65 7.24
CA LEU A 62 -4.07 15.75 5.96
C LEU A 62 -3.29 16.63 4.99
N ILE A 63 -2.99 16.10 3.80
CA ILE A 63 -2.26 16.82 2.76
C ILE A 63 -3.07 16.77 1.46
N HIS A 64 -3.33 17.93 0.86
CA HIS A 64 -3.96 18.02 -0.46
C HIS A 64 -2.92 18.33 -1.52
N GLN A 65 -2.80 17.46 -2.52
CA GLN A 65 -1.97 17.73 -3.68
C GLN A 65 -2.67 18.74 -4.62
N PRO A 66 -1.94 19.68 -5.21
CA PRO A 66 -2.55 20.70 -6.09
C PRO A 66 -3.00 20.11 -7.43
N VAL A 67 -2.43 19.00 -7.86
CA VAL A 67 -2.76 18.28 -9.10
C VAL A 67 -2.71 16.77 -8.85
N ASN A 68 -3.48 16.00 -9.63
CA ASN A 68 -3.41 14.55 -9.57
C ASN A 68 -2.07 14.07 -10.14
N ARG A 69 -1.28 13.41 -9.28
CA ARG A 69 0.03 12.82 -9.63
C ARG A 69 0.03 11.31 -9.56
N GLY A 70 -1.00 10.72 -8.98
CA GLY A 70 -1.18 9.28 -8.83
C GLY A 70 -0.74 8.72 -7.48
N LYS A 71 -1.09 7.45 -7.26
CA LYS A 71 -0.94 6.73 -5.98
C LYS A 71 0.49 6.79 -5.43
N GLY A 72 1.49 6.52 -6.26
CA GLY A 72 2.89 6.52 -5.82
C GLY A 72 3.35 7.89 -5.31
N ALA A 73 2.95 8.98 -5.97
CA ALA A 73 3.25 10.33 -5.50
C ALA A 73 2.56 10.65 -4.16
N ALA A 74 1.31 10.23 -3.98
CA ALA A 74 0.58 10.41 -2.73
C ALA A 74 1.23 9.61 -1.59
N ILE A 75 1.62 8.35 -1.83
CA ILE A 75 2.34 7.52 -0.84
C ILE A 75 3.68 8.15 -0.48
N ARG A 76 4.45 8.60 -1.45
CA ARG A 76 5.74 9.28 -1.21
C ARG A 76 5.57 10.52 -0.34
N THR A 77 4.54 11.34 -0.62
CA THR A 77 4.22 12.52 0.20
C THR A 77 3.86 12.12 1.63
N ALA A 78 3.02 11.09 1.81
CA ALA A 78 2.66 10.57 3.13
C ALA A 78 3.88 10.00 3.88
N MET A 79 4.76 9.28 3.17
CA MET A 79 5.98 8.70 3.75
C MET A 79 6.94 9.76 4.26
N GLN A 80 7.09 10.87 3.54
CA GLN A 80 7.90 12.02 3.99
C GLN A 80 7.34 12.68 5.26
N ALA A 81 6.03 12.65 5.46
CA ALA A 81 5.37 13.16 6.63
C ALA A 81 5.33 12.17 7.80
N SER A 82 5.72 10.90 7.60
CA SER A 82 5.64 9.83 8.58
C SER A 82 6.72 9.92 9.64
N THR A 83 6.37 9.60 10.88
CA THR A 83 7.29 9.61 12.03
C THR A 83 7.37 8.28 12.77
N GLY A 84 6.47 7.35 12.48
CA GLY A 84 6.34 6.07 13.17
C GLY A 84 7.52 5.12 12.99
N ASN A 85 7.56 4.11 13.86
CA ASN A 85 8.57 3.04 13.83
C ASN A 85 8.38 2.09 12.67
N ILE A 86 7.12 1.90 12.24
CA ILE A 86 6.72 1.10 11.09
C ILE A 86 5.80 1.96 10.22
N VAL A 87 5.92 1.80 8.92
CA VAL A 87 5.07 2.45 7.92
C VAL A 87 4.26 1.37 7.21
N ILE A 88 2.95 1.57 7.05
CA ILE A 88 2.08 0.70 6.25
C ILE A 88 1.27 1.53 5.27
N VAL A 89 1.08 1.01 4.05
CA VAL A 89 0.16 1.60 3.07
C VAL A 89 -1.22 0.97 3.25
N GLN A 90 -2.26 1.81 3.32
CA GLN A 90 -3.66 1.40 3.38
C GLN A 90 -4.43 2.07 2.24
N ASP A 91 -4.94 1.28 1.30
CA ASP A 91 -5.84 1.80 0.27
C ASP A 91 -7.20 2.22 0.86
N ALA A 92 -7.78 3.27 0.30
CA ALA A 92 -9.04 3.84 0.80
C ALA A 92 -10.30 3.15 0.27
N ASP A 93 -10.15 2.04 -0.47
CA ASP A 93 -11.19 1.42 -1.30
C ASP A 93 -11.89 0.19 -0.68
N LEU A 94 -11.54 -0.17 0.57
CA LEU A 94 -12.07 -1.32 1.32
C LEU A 94 -11.71 -2.70 0.74
N GLU A 95 -10.79 -2.79 -0.23
CA GLU A 95 -10.35 -4.09 -0.77
C GLU A 95 -9.46 -4.86 0.22
N TYR A 96 -8.73 -4.14 1.09
CA TYR A 96 -7.84 -4.67 2.12
C TYR A 96 -8.37 -4.35 3.52
N ASP A 97 -8.35 -5.36 4.40
CA ASP A 97 -8.87 -5.24 5.77
C ASP A 97 -7.75 -4.87 6.78
N PRO A 98 -7.86 -3.74 7.50
CA PRO A 98 -6.91 -3.39 8.56
C PRO A 98 -6.80 -4.43 9.69
N ALA A 99 -7.76 -5.32 9.85
CA ALA A 99 -7.68 -6.42 10.82
C ALA A 99 -6.51 -7.38 10.54
N ASP A 100 -5.97 -7.40 9.32
CA ASP A 100 -4.79 -8.20 8.96
C ASP A 100 -3.46 -7.57 9.39
N TRP A 101 -3.43 -6.30 9.83
CA TRP A 101 -2.18 -5.63 10.20
C TRP A 101 -1.34 -6.37 11.24
N PRO A 102 -1.88 -7.01 12.28
CA PRO A 102 -1.07 -7.77 13.23
C PRO A 102 -0.17 -8.80 12.53
N LEU A 103 -0.65 -9.47 11.49
CA LEU A 103 0.13 -10.46 10.72
C LEU A 103 1.34 -9.81 10.02
N LEU A 104 1.16 -8.59 9.48
CA LEU A 104 2.23 -7.85 8.81
C LEU A 104 3.22 -7.23 9.81
N LEU A 105 2.74 -6.81 10.98
CA LEU A 105 3.55 -6.09 11.97
C LEU A 105 4.41 -7.04 12.81
N ASP A 106 3.90 -8.21 13.17
CA ASP A 106 4.58 -9.16 14.07
C ASP A 106 6.00 -9.52 13.61
N PRO A 107 6.30 -9.88 12.35
CA PRO A 107 7.66 -10.19 11.92
C PRO A 107 8.63 -9.00 12.07
N ILE A 108 8.12 -7.77 11.91
CA ILE A 108 8.93 -6.55 12.04
C ILE A 108 9.17 -6.22 13.51
N ILE A 109 8.13 -6.30 14.33
CA ILE A 109 8.20 -6.05 15.78
C ILE A 109 9.13 -7.06 16.47
N ASP A 110 9.06 -8.32 16.07
CA ASP A 110 9.95 -9.39 16.55
C ASP A 110 11.40 -9.25 16.08
N GLY A 111 11.72 -8.25 15.23
CA GLY A 111 13.06 -8.03 14.69
C GLY A 111 13.51 -9.05 13.62
N LYS A 112 12.60 -9.89 13.13
CA LYS A 112 12.86 -10.90 12.10
C LYS A 112 12.90 -10.29 10.71
N ALA A 113 12.05 -9.27 10.46
CA ALA A 113 11.89 -8.62 9.17
C ALA A 113 12.18 -7.13 9.22
N ASP A 114 12.60 -6.58 8.09
CA ASP A 114 12.70 -5.14 7.82
C ASP A 114 11.50 -4.65 7.01
N ALA A 115 10.87 -5.58 6.27
CA ALA A 115 9.60 -5.38 5.57
C ALA A 115 8.75 -6.65 5.60
N CYS A 116 7.42 -6.49 5.56
CA CYS A 116 6.49 -7.61 5.48
C CYS A 116 5.41 -7.28 4.43
N PHE A 117 5.22 -8.20 3.47
CA PHE A 117 4.24 -8.09 2.40
C PHE A 117 3.03 -8.97 2.72
N GLY A 118 1.83 -8.46 2.48
CA GLY A 118 0.63 -9.27 2.50
C GLY A 118 0.43 -9.95 1.14
N SER A 119 0.17 -11.24 1.12
CA SER A 119 -0.15 -11.97 -0.11
C SER A 119 -1.60 -12.38 -0.16
N ARG A 120 -2.25 -12.09 -1.28
CA ARG A 120 -3.60 -12.54 -1.62
C ARG A 120 -3.65 -14.01 -2.04
N PHE A 121 -2.48 -14.65 -2.21
CA PHE A 121 -2.33 -16.01 -2.76
C PHE A 121 -1.76 -17.03 -1.78
N LEU A 122 -1.34 -16.62 -0.59
CA LEU A 122 -0.80 -17.52 0.46
C LEU A 122 -1.87 -18.22 1.33
N GLY A 123 -3.13 -18.25 0.91
CA GLY A 123 -4.16 -19.02 1.60
C GLY A 123 -5.06 -18.24 2.56
N GLY A 124 -5.02 -16.91 2.56
CA GLY A 124 -6.02 -16.06 3.22
C GLY A 124 -7.37 -16.13 2.51
N SER A 125 -8.46 -15.74 3.21
CA SER A 125 -9.77 -15.62 2.58
C SER A 125 -9.75 -14.53 1.53
N HIS A 126 -10.19 -14.83 0.32
CA HIS A 126 -10.27 -13.84 -0.75
C HIS A 126 -11.52 -14.06 -1.61
N ARG A 127 -12.04 -12.97 -2.15
CA ARG A 127 -13.13 -13.02 -3.13
C ARG A 127 -12.59 -13.59 -4.45
N VAL A 128 -13.17 -14.67 -4.93
CA VAL A 128 -12.83 -15.26 -6.24
C VAL A 128 -13.32 -14.33 -7.35
N LEU A 129 -12.42 -13.82 -8.16
CA LEU A 129 -12.70 -12.88 -9.25
C LEU A 129 -12.13 -13.38 -10.59
N TYR A 130 -11.42 -12.52 -11.30
CA TYR A 130 -11.02 -12.74 -12.69
C TYR A 130 -9.76 -13.59 -12.83
N PHE A 131 -9.87 -14.71 -13.52
CA PHE A 131 -8.77 -15.62 -13.82
C PHE A 131 -7.57 -14.91 -14.47
N TRP A 132 -7.81 -14.09 -15.51
CA TRP A 132 -6.73 -13.41 -16.24
C TRP A 132 -5.99 -12.37 -15.40
N HIS A 133 -6.65 -11.77 -14.40
CA HIS A 133 -5.98 -10.89 -13.45
C HIS A 133 -5.01 -11.66 -12.55
N SER A 134 -5.39 -12.87 -12.12
CA SER A 134 -4.51 -13.75 -11.36
C SER A 134 -3.30 -14.17 -12.18
N VAL A 135 -3.50 -14.57 -13.44
CA VAL A 135 -2.42 -14.93 -14.37
C VAL A 135 -1.48 -13.73 -14.60
N GLY A 136 -2.04 -12.54 -14.86
CA GLY A 136 -1.24 -11.31 -15.04
C GLY A 136 -0.42 -10.96 -13.81
N ASN A 137 -1.02 -11.03 -12.62
CA ASN A 137 -0.30 -10.79 -11.35
C ASN A 137 0.82 -11.82 -11.13
N SER A 138 0.56 -13.09 -11.39
CA SER A 138 1.56 -14.15 -11.26
C SER A 138 2.73 -13.94 -12.22
N LEU A 139 2.46 -13.52 -13.46
CA LEU A 139 3.50 -13.20 -14.44
C LEU A 139 4.36 -12.02 -13.97
N LEU A 140 3.75 -10.90 -13.54
CA LEU A 140 4.47 -9.72 -13.05
C LEU A 140 5.31 -10.05 -11.82
N THR A 141 4.75 -10.82 -10.87
CA THR A 141 5.47 -11.28 -9.68
C THR A 141 6.66 -12.16 -10.07
N THR A 142 6.48 -13.09 -11.01
CA THR A 142 7.57 -13.96 -11.50
C THR A 142 8.70 -13.13 -12.11
N VAL A 143 8.37 -12.18 -12.97
CA VAL A 143 9.38 -11.31 -13.60
C VAL A 143 10.09 -10.45 -12.54
N SER A 144 9.36 -9.88 -11.58
CA SER A 144 9.96 -9.15 -10.46
C SER A 144 10.93 -10.03 -9.66
N ASN A 145 10.51 -11.26 -9.32
CA ASN A 145 11.35 -12.23 -8.60
C ASN A 145 12.64 -12.57 -9.34
N MET A 146 12.59 -12.71 -10.68
CA MET A 146 13.79 -12.95 -11.50
C MET A 146 14.81 -11.82 -11.39
N PHE A 147 14.36 -10.55 -11.38
CA PHE A 147 15.26 -9.41 -11.29
C PHE A 147 15.75 -9.11 -9.86
N THR A 148 14.91 -9.34 -8.86
CA THR A 148 15.22 -9.05 -7.45
C THR A 148 15.87 -10.19 -6.70
N ASN A 149 15.85 -11.41 -7.28
CA ASN A 149 16.22 -12.68 -6.63
C ASN A 149 15.41 -12.93 -5.34
N LEU A 150 14.13 -12.54 -5.34
CA LEU A 150 13.16 -12.85 -4.30
C LEU A 150 12.26 -14.01 -4.74
N ASN A 151 11.47 -14.55 -3.82
CA ASN A 151 10.48 -15.60 -4.11
C ASN A 151 9.08 -15.21 -3.58
N LEU A 152 8.68 -13.97 -3.83
CA LEU A 152 7.36 -13.47 -3.47
C LEU A 152 6.25 -14.22 -4.23
N THR A 153 5.08 -14.31 -3.63
CA THR A 153 3.87 -14.84 -4.27
C THR A 153 2.96 -13.71 -4.79
N ASP A 154 3.09 -12.48 -4.25
CA ASP A 154 2.29 -11.33 -4.62
C ASP A 154 3.06 -10.00 -4.53
N MET A 155 3.78 -9.65 -5.59
CA MET A 155 4.52 -8.37 -5.66
C MET A 155 3.59 -7.16 -5.75
N GLU A 156 2.46 -7.28 -6.42
CA GLU A 156 1.50 -6.20 -6.68
C GLU A 156 0.56 -5.88 -5.51
N THR A 157 0.72 -6.56 -4.37
CA THR A 157 -0.08 -6.27 -3.18
C THR A 157 0.12 -4.83 -2.70
N CYS A 158 -0.95 -4.15 -2.27
CA CYS A 158 -0.84 -2.86 -1.59
C CYS A 158 -0.25 -3.03 -0.19
N TYR A 159 -0.63 -4.09 0.52
CA TYR A 159 -0.18 -4.29 1.91
C TYR A 159 1.31 -4.59 2.00
N LYS A 160 2.06 -3.53 2.24
CA LYS A 160 3.49 -3.56 2.54
C LYS A 160 3.74 -2.77 3.81
N ALA A 161 4.12 -3.47 4.88
CA ALA A 161 4.62 -2.86 6.10
C ALA A 161 6.15 -2.82 6.03
N VAL A 162 6.74 -1.68 6.37
CA VAL A 162 8.20 -1.48 6.28
C VAL A 162 8.67 -0.77 7.54
N ARG A 163 9.80 -1.20 8.11
CA ARG A 163 10.46 -0.51 9.22
C ARG A 163 10.70 0.96 8.85
N GLY A 164 10.28 1.90 9.70
CA GLY A 164 10.28 3.32 9.38
C GLY A 164 11.65 3.86 8.99
N GLU A 165 12.73 3.41 9.67
CA GLU A 165 14.11 3.81 9.32
C GLU A 165 14.56 3.30 7.94
N VAL A 166 14.04 2.16 7.47
CA VAL A 166 14.27 1.63 6.12
C VAL A 166 13.44 2.42 5.13
N ALA A 167 12.13 2.55 5.36
CA ALA A 167 11.20 3.26 4.47
C ALA A 167 11.67 4.68 4.13
N ARG A 168 12.11 5.45 5.14
CA ARG A 168 12.57 6.83 4.95
C ARG A 168 13.91 6.97 4.21
N LYS A 169 14.67 5.88 4.07
CA LYS A 169 15.91 5.85 3.26
C LYS A 169 15.65 5.47 1.80
N LEU A 170 14.48 4.92 1.49
CA LEU A 170 14.15 4.54 0.11
C LEU A 170 13.92 5.79 -0.74
N VAL A 171 14.59 5.85 -1.88
CA VAL A 171 14.36 6.88 -2.89
C VAL A 171 13.32 6.35 -3.88
N LEU A 172 12.07 6.79 -3.70
CA LEU A 172 10.95 6.42 -4.56
C LEU A 172 10.67 7.55 -5.56
N THR A 173 10.47 7.21 -6.82
CA THR A 173 10.30 8.13 -7.93
C THR A 173 9.01 7.91 -8.73
N ALA A 174 8.42 6.72 -8.66
CA ALA A 174 7.18 6.40 -9.36
C ALA A 174 6.01 7.23 -8.85
N ASP A 175 5.27 7.85 -9.76
CA ASP A 175 4.12 8.69 -9.42
C ASP A 175 2.79 7.94 -9.42
N ARG A 176 2.63 6.91 -10.27
CA ARG A 176 1.38 6.15 -10.45
C ARG A 176 1.50 4.72 -9.92
N PHE A 177 1.01 3.74 -10.66
CA PHE A 177 1.04 2.30 -10.33
C PHE A 177 2.42 1.65 -10.51
N GLY A 178 3.50 2.42 -10.55
CA GLY A 178 4.87 1.92 -10.49
C GLY A 178 5.40 1.79 -9.06
N PHE A 179 4.61 2.15 -8.04
CA PHE A 179 5.03 2.13 -6.64
C PHE A 179 5.34 0.70 -6.17
N GLU A 180 4.47 -0.26 -6.45
CA GLU A 180 4.61 -1.65 -6.00
C GLU A 180 5.88 -2.30 -6.56
N PRO A 181 6.17 -2.23 -7.88
CA PRO A 181 7.46 -2.69 -8.43
C PRO A 181 8.66 -1.92 -7.88
N GLU A 182 8.55 -0.59 -7.74
CA GLU A 182 9.67 0.22 -7.28
C GLU A 182 10.05 -0.09 -5.84
N ILE A 183 9.10 -0.10 -4.90
CA ILE A 183 9.40 -0.38 -3.49
C ILE A 183 9.99 -1.78 -3.32
N THR A 184 9.51 -2.76 -4.10
CA THR A 184 10.03 -4.13 -4.08
C THR A 184 11.49 -4.15 -4.55
N ALA A 185 11.81 -3.50 -5.68
CA ALA A 185 13.17 -3.39 -6.18
C ALA A 185 14.10 -2.67 -5.20
N ARG A 186 13.65 -1.54 -4.62
CA ARG A 186 14.44 -0.76 -3.65
C ARG A 186 14.72 -1.53 -2.35
N LEU A 187 13.75 -2.28 -1.84
CA LEU A 187 13.95 -3.15 -0.68
C LEU A 187 14.94 -4.28 -0.97
N ALA A 188 14.85 -4.91 -2.14
CA ALA A 188 15.81 -5.93 -2.58
C ALA A 188 17.24 -5.36 -2.71
N GLN A 189 17.40 -4.19 -3.36
CA GLN A 189 18.67 -3.47 -3.48
C GLN A 189 19.26 -3.10 -2.12
N ALA A 190 18.41 -2.72 -1.15
CA ALA A 190 18.80 -2.44 0.22
C ALA A 190 19.11 -3.71 1.03
N LYS A 191 18.97 -4.90 0.45
CA LYS A 191 19.14 -6.21 1.13
C LYS A 191 18.25 -6.34 2.37
N ALA A 192 17.05 -5.77 2.33
CA ALA A 192 16.09 -5.85 3.41
C ALA A 192 15.63 -7.30 3.60
N ARG A 193 15.43 -7.69 4.87
CA ARG A 193 14.81 -8.99 5.21
C ARG A 193 13.30 -8.86 5.00
N ILE A 194 12.78 -9.52 3.97
CA ILE A 194 11.38 -9.44 3.58
C ILE A 194 10.67 -10.72 4.03
N TYR A 195 9.53 -10.56 4.69
CA TYR A 195 8.60 -11.65 5.00
C TYR A 195 7.33 -11.47 4.18
N GLU A 196 6.62 -12.57 3.95
CA GLU A 196 5.33 -12.57 3.28
C GLU A 196 4.32 -13.33 4.14
N VAL A 197 3.11 -12.77 4.32
CA VAL A 197 2.06 -13.34 5.15
C VAL A 197 0.73 -13.38 4.40
N PRO A 198 -0.16 -14.34 4.67
CA PRO A 198 -1.48 -14.36 4.06
C PRO A 198 -2.33 -13.19 4.56
N ILE A 199 -3.12 -12.60 3.65
CA ILE A 199 -4.09 -11.56 3.98
C ILE A 199 -5.45 -11.88 3.37
N THR A 200 -6.49 -11.24 3.90
CA THR A 200 -7.83 -11.24 3.30
C THR A 200 -7.89 -10.23 2.16
N TYR A 201 -8.71 -10.51 1.15
CA TYR A 201 -8.86 -9.62 0.02
C TYR A 201 -10.28 -9.64 -0.55
N ALA A 202 -10.94 -8.50 -0.56
CA ALA A 202 -12.30 -8.31 -1.06
C ALA A 202 -12.30 -7.45 -2.35
N GLY A 203 -11.62 -7.93 -3.41
CA GLY A 203 -11.46 -7.17 -4.64
C GLY A 203 -12.78 -6.73 -5.26
N ARG A 204 -12.82 -5.51 -5.82
CA ARG A 204 -13.97 -4.93 -6.51
C ARG A 204 -14.10 -5.46 -7.94
N THR A 205 -15.34 -5.58 -8.42
CA THR A 205 -15.64 -5.77 -9.83
C THR A 205 -15.57 -4.45 -10.60
N TYR A 206 -15.57 -4.51 -11.93
CA TYR A 206 -15.65 -3.29 -12.76
C TYR A 206 -16.95 -2.49 -12.50
N ALA A 207 -18.07 -3.17 -12.21
CA ALA A 207 -19.33 -2.53 -11.83
C ALA A 207 -19.25 -1.83 -10.47
N GLU A 208 -18.38 -2.30 -9.57
CA GLU A 208 -18.09 -1.72 -8.26
C GLU A 208 -16.96 -0.66 -8.29
N GLY A 209 -16.50 -0.24 -9.48
CA GLY A 209 -15.55 0.85 -9.65
C GLY A 209 -14.08 0.44 -9.68
N LYS A 210 -13.74 -0.79 -10.08
CA LYS A 210 -12.35 -1.21 -10.29
C LYS A 210 -11.67 -0.33 -11.33
N LYS A 211 -10.55 0.31 -10.96
CA LYS A 211 -9.84 1.32 -11.78
C LYS A 211 -8.71 0.72 -12.62
N ILE A 212 -8.22 -0.49 -12.30
CA ILE A 212 -7.05 -1.11 -12.95
C ILE A 212 -7.43 -1.72 -14.32
N SER A 213 -6.59 -1.48 -15.33
CA SER A 213 -6.73 -1.96 -16.70
C SER A 213 -5.50 -2.76 -17.16
N TRP A 214 -5.57 -3.43 -18.33
CA TRP A 214 -4.42 -4.12 -18.91
C TRP A 214 -3.23 -3.20 -19.21
N LYS A 215 -3.47 -1.89 -19.44
CA LYS A 215 -2.42 -0.89 -19.65
C LYS A 215 -1.55 -0.71 -18.40
N ASP A 216 -2.16 -0.85 -17.23
CA ASP A 216 -1.45 -0.76 -15.95
C ASP A 216 -0.52 -1.97 -15.76
N GLY A 217 -0.92 -3.16 -16.25
CA GLY A 217 -0.06 -4.35 -16.28
C GLY A 217 1.18 -4.17 -17.17
N VAL A 218 1.01 -3.57 -18.37
CA VAL A 218 2.14 -3.24 -19.26
C VAL A 218 3.05 -2.20 -18.60
N ALA A 219 2.48 -1.19 -17.95
CA ALA A 219 3.23 -0.18 -17.23
C ALA A 219 4.01 -0.80 -16.04
N ALA A 220 3.39 -1.71 -15.29
CA ALA A 220 4.05 -2.43 -14.19
C ALA A 220 5.26 -3.24 -14.70
N PHE A 221 5.11 -3.97 -15.81
CA PHE A 221 6.22 -4.68 -16.45
C PHE A 221 7.39 -3.75 -16.78
N TRP A 222 7.09 -2.58 -17.40
CA TRP A 222 8.11 -1.57 -17.67
C TRP A 222 8.79 -1.06 -16.40
N HIS A 223 8.02 -0.82 -15.34
CA HIS A 223 8.57 -0.37 -14.05
C HIS A 223 9.45 -1.43 -13.39
N ILE A 224 9.10 -2.72 -13.48
CA ILE A 224 9.96 -3.81 -13.00
C ILE A 224 11.33 -3.75 -13.69
N VAL A 225 11.36 -3.66 -15.02
CA VAL A 225 12.62 -3.59 -15.77
C VAL A 225 13.39 -2.31 -15.40
N ARG A 226 12.72 -1.16 -15.42
CA ARG A 226 13.31 0.15 -15.17
C ARG A 226 14.02 0.22 -13.81
N PHE A 227 13.37 -0.22 -12.73
CA PHE A 227 13.91 -0.07 -11.38
C PHE A 227 14.93 -1.15 -10.98
N ASN A 228 15.08 -2.19 -11.78
CA ASN A 228 16.06 -3.24 -11.52
C ASN A 228 17.29 -3.16 -12.45
N VAL A 229 17.18 -2.49 -13.61
CA VAL A 229 18.26 -2.45 -14.62
C VAL A 229 18.88 -1.05 -14.74
N PHE A 230 18.07 0.01 -14.54
CA PHE A 230 18.45 1.42 -14.69
C PHE A 230 18.31 2.18 -13.38
#